data_9f9e8b744d02e5b416acacddceef8bfb
#
_entry.id   9f9e8b744d02e5b416acacddceef8bfb
#
_cell.length_a   1.000
_cell.length_b   1.000
_cell.length_c   1.000
_cell.angle_alpha   90.00
_cell.angle_beta   90.00
_cell.angle_gamma   90.00
#
_symmetry.space_group_name_H-M   'P 1'
#
loop_
_entity.id
_entity.type
_entity.pdbx_description
1 polymer ?
#
loop_
_entity_poly.entity_id
_entity_poly.type
_entity_poly.pdbx_seq_one_letter_code
_entity_poly.pdbx_strand_id
1 'polypeptide(L)'
;DGTMTDATWKAQTFYIAPLLDPKEVVERGNIHDTPNLGGRTHPFARKPNCEEKCYAVHYPIPANWQSPRFNDTNWPRAWEFTDQEIGVTALPAYTRYPELFDGARWIWTQNLVLDNVVIARKTVR
;
A
#
# COMPACT_ATOMS: atom_id res chain seq x y z
N ASP A 1 -21.93 -7.61 11.21
CA ASP A 1 -21.90 -6.66 10.15
C ASP A 1 -20.52 -6.25 9.84
N GLY A 2 -19.87 -6.87 9.21
CA GLY A 2 -18.51 -6.68 9.05
C GLY A 2 -18.15 -5.68 7.97
N THR A 3 -17.49 -4.60 8.37
CA THR A 3 -16.73 -3.81 7.43
C THR A 3 -15.53 -4.64 7.01
N MET A 4 -15.45 -4.94 5.73
CA MET A 4 -14.35 -5.74 5.21
C MET A 4 -13.40 -4.88 4.39
N THR A 5 -12.15 -5.30 4.32
CA THR A 5 -11.17 -4.64 3.46
C THR A 5 -11.40 -5.02 2.01
N ASP A 6 -11.45 -4.01 1.17
CA ASP A 6 -11.56 -4.16 -0.28
C ASP A 6 -11.13 -2.85 -0.96
N ALA A 7 -11.30 -2.78 -2.27
CA ALA A 7 -10.89 -1.60 -3.05
C ALA A 7 -11.77 -0.37 -2.83
N THR A 8 -12.81 -0.45 -1.97
CA THR A 8 -13.57 0.76 -1.60
C THR A 8 -12.86 1.60 -0.56
N TRP A 9 -11.83 1.04 0.07
CA TRP A 9 -10.97 1.80 0.96
C TRP A 9 -10.08 2.75 0.17
N LYS A 10 -9.56 3.76 0.84
CA LYS A 10 -8.50 4.62 0.33
C LYS A 10 -7.18 4.19 0.94
N ALA A 11 -6.10 4.29 0.20
CA ALA A 11 -4.77 3.96 0.70
C ALA A 11 -3.75 4.95 0.15
N GLN A 12 -2.96 5.55 1.03
CA GLN A 12 -1.94 6.52 0.65
C GLN A 12 -0.62 6.16 1.30
N THR A 13 0.45 6.22 0.53
CA THR A 13 1.79 6.00 1.07
C THR A 13 2.41 7.31 1.55
N PHE A 14 3.19 7.21 2.62
CA PHE A 14 3.90 8.34 3.20
C PHE A 14 5.39 8.07 3.32
N TYR A 15 5.85 6.90 2.92
CA TYR A 15 7.27 6.56 2.92
C TYR A 15 7.54 5.58 1.78
N ILE A 16 8.39 5.97 0.85
CA ILE A 16 8.70 5.18 -0.33
C ILE A 16 10.20 4.95 -0.37
N ALA A 17 10.62 3.71 -0.34
CA ALA A 17 12.03 3.31 -0.38
C ALA A 17 12.16 1.81 -0.66
N PRO A 18 13.28 1.35 -1.24
CA PRO A 18 14.39 2.15 -1.74
C PRO A 18 14.15 2.62 -3.17
N LEU A 19 14.56 3.83 -3.46
CA LEU A 19 14.46 4.39 -4.81
C LEU A 19 15.85 4.62 -5.38
N LEU A 20 15.99 4.37 -6.68
CA LEU A 20 17.22 4.73 -7.40
C LEU A 20 17.26 6.23 -7.69
N ASP A 21 16.10 6.83 -7.90
CA ASP A 21 15.97 8.26 -8.15
C ASP A 21 14.67 8.75 -7.52
N PRO A 22 14.69 9.78 -6.66
CA PRO A 22 13.46 10.32 -6.07
C PRO A 22 12.43 10.78 -7.11
N LYS A 23 12.88 11.12 -8.30
CA LYS A 23 11.98 11.54 -9.39
C LYS A 23 11.11 10.40 -9.93
N GLU A 24 11.40 9.17 -9.55
CA GLU A 24 10.55 8.04 -9.93
C GLU A 24 9.15 8.12 -9.30
N VAL A 25 9.03 8.86 -8.21
CA VAL A 25 7.73 9.06 -7.58
C VAL A 25 6.96 10.12 -8.36
N VAL A 26 5.77 9.75 -8.78
CA VAL A 26 4.88 10.66 -9.50
C VAL A 26 3.92 11.27 -8.50
N GLU A 27 3.89 12.60 -8.45
CA GLU A 27 2.98 13.32 -7.58
C GLU A 27 1.87 13.95 -8.41
N ARG A 28 0.63 13.70 -8.02
CA ARG A 28 -0.56 14.29 -8.66
C ARG A 28 -1.44 14.84 -7.55
N GLY A 29 -1.32 16.13 -7.31
CA GLY A 29 -1.98 16.72 -6.15
C GLY A 29 -1.48 16.08 -4.87
N ASN A 30 -2.37 15.43 -4.13
CA ASN A 30 -2.02 14.73 -2.89
C ASN A 30 -1.80 13.23 -3.09
N ILE A 31 -1.72 12.77 -4.34
CA ILE A 31 -1.47 11.37 -4.65
C ILE A 31 0.02 11.17 -4.87
N HIS A 32 0.62 10.25 -4.13
CA HIS A 32 2.01 9.82 -4.31
C HIS A 32 1.97 8.45 -4.97
N ASP A 33 2.60 8.32 -6.12
CA ASP A 33 2.40 7.13 -6.93
C ASP A 33 3.72 6.61 -7.47
N THR A 34 3.84 5.29 -7.57
CA THR A 34 5.01 4.63 -8.13
C THR A 34 4.60 3.71 -9.29
N PRO A 35 3.89 4.24 -10.31
CA PRO A 35 3.19 3.38 -11.27
C PRO A 35 4.10 2.57 -12.17
N ASN A 36 5.30 3.06 -12.42
CA ASN A 36 6.19 2.45 -13.40
C ASN A 36 7.36 1.71 -12.78
N LEU A 37 7.32 1.50 -11.46
CA LEU A 37 8.40 0.80 -10.79
C LEU A 37 8.12 -0.69 -10.74
N GLY A 38 9.03 -1.50 -11.29
CA GLY A 38 8.91 -2.94 -11.25
C GLY A 38 8.96 -3.50 -9.84
N GLY A 39 8.52 -4.73 -9.67
CA GLY A 39 8.60 -5.41 -8.40
C GLY A 39 7.60 -4.98 -7.36
N ARG A 40 6.43 -4.52 -7.79
CA ARG A 40 5.42 -4.01 -6.85
C ARG A 40 4.90 -5.04 -5.86
N THR A 41 5.05 -6.32 -6.16
CA THR A 41 4.60 -7.40 -5.27
C THR A 41 5.73 -8.33 -4.86
N HIS A 42 6.91 -8.18 -5.44
CA HIS A 42 8.01 -9.13 -5.23
C HIS A 42 9.31 -8.38 -4.93
N PRO A 43 9.92 -8.61 -3.75
CA PRO A 43 11.09 -7.83 -3.34
C PRO A 43 12.32 -8.02 -4.21
N PHE A 44 12.40 -9.10 -4.96
CA PHE A 44 13.55 -9.39 -5.81
C PHE A 44 13.33 -9.03 -7.29
N ALA A 45 12.14 -8.62 -7.65
CA ALA A 45 11.87 -8.22 -9.03
C ALA A 45 12.59 -6.92 -9.39
N ARG A 46 12.90 -6.11 -8.38
CA ARG A 46 13.70 -4.91 -8.51
C ARG A 46 14.75 -4.91 -7.41
N LYS A 47 16.02 -4.93 -7.78
CA LYS A 47 17.14 -4.91 -6.84
C LYS A 47 17.96 -3.66 -7.08
N PRO A 48 17.60 -2.54 -6.47
CA PRO A 48 18.47 -1.37 -6.57
C PRO A 48 19.80 -1.65 -5.87
N ASN A 49 20.88 -1.25 -6.49
CA ASN A 49 22.18 -1.34 -5.85
C ASN A 49 22.31 -0.18 -4.88
N CYS A 50 22.09 -0.47 -3.61
CA CYS A 50 22.12 0.54 -2.56
C CYS A 50 23.50 0.80 -1.97
N GLU A 51 24.53 0.16 -2.49
CA GLU A 51 25.90 0.37 -1.97
C GLU A 51 26.34 1.81 -2.14
N GLU A 52 25.93 2.45 -3.21
CA GLU A 52 26.33 3.83 -3.50
C GLU A 52 25.22 4.83 -3.24
N LYS A 53 24.01 4.57 -3.74
CA LYS A 53 22.93 5.54 -3.66
C LYS A 53 21.56 4.88 -3.69
N CYS A 54 20.90 4.85 -2.55
CA CYS A 54 19.47 4.64 -2.51
C CYS A 54 18.82 5.80 -1.80
N TYR A 55 17.62 6.12 -2.23
CA TYR A 55 16.88 7.27 -1.73
C TYR A 55 15.60 6.80 -1.07
N ALA A 56 15.15 7.57 -0.11
CA ALA A 56 13.82 7.43 0.48
C ALA A 56 13.10 8.75 0.33
N VAL A 57 11.81 8.67 0.06
CA VAL A 57 10.95 9.85 0.00
C VAL A 57 9.94 9.76 1.13
N HIS A 58 9.89 10.81 1.96
CA HIS A 58 8.97 10.93 3.07
C HIS A 58 7.95 12.02 2.78
N TYR A 59 6.72 11.76 3.18
CA TYR A 59 5.66 12.76 3.13
C TYR A 59 5.11 12.94 4.53
N PRO A 60 4.79 14.17 4.92
CA PRO A 60 4.20 14.39 6.25
C PRO A 60 2.82 13.76 6.33
N ILE A 61 2.58 13.05 7.43
CA ILE A 61 1.27 12.46 7.68
C ILE A 61 0.36 13.56 8.21
N PRO A 62 -0.82 13.77 7.60
CA PRO A 62 -1.75 14.77 8.09
C PRO A 62 -2.13 14.51 9.55
N ALA A 63 -2.08 15.55 10.39
CA ALA A 63 -2.33 15.40 11.82
C ALA A 63 -3.74 14.90 12.13
N ASN A 64 -4.68 15.15 11.23
CA ASN A 64 -6.10 14.83 11.45
C ASN A 64 -6.58 13.66 10.59
N TRP A 65 -5.67 12.81 10.12
CA TRP A 65 -6.04 11.71 9.22
C TRP A 65 -7.04 10.73 9.85
N GLN A 66 -7.08 10.65 11.16
CA GLN A 66 -7.99 9.76 11.89
C GLN A 66 -9.40 10.33 12.02
N SER A 67 -9.56 11.62 11.77
CA SER A 67 -10.85 12.28 11.94
C SER A 67 -11.86 11.80 10.88
N PRO A 68 -13.13 11.56 11.25
CA PRO A 68 -14.17 11.27 10.26
C PRO A 68 -14.37 12.40 9.26
N ARG A 69 -13.95 13.61 9.61
CA ARG A 69 -14.06 14.79 8.74
C ARG A 69 -12.87 14.99 7.83
N PHE A 70 -11.84 14.16 7.97
CA PHE A 70 -10.67 14.27 7.09
C PHE A 70 -11.08 14.02 5.64
N ASN A 71 -10.65 14.90 4.75
CA ASN A 71 -10.97 14.79 3.34
C ASN A 71 -9.93 13.92 2.63
N ASP A 72 -10.29 12.67 2.36
CA ASP A 72 -9.44 11.74 1.63
C ASP A 72 -9.89 11.56 0.17
N THR A 73 -10.69 12.49 -0.34
CA THR A 73 -11.25 12.37 -1.70
C THR A 73 -10.16 12.17 -2.75
N ASN A 74 -9.02 12.84 -2.57
CA ASN A 74 -7.92 12.77 -3.52
C ASN A 74 -6.93 11.65 -3.23
N TRP A 75 -7.18 10.84 -2.20
CA TRP A 75 -6.33 9.69 -1.94
C TRP A 75 -6.64 8.57 -2.93
N PRO A 76 -5.64 7.78 -3.32
CA PRO A 76 -5.88 6.64 -4.21
C PRO A 76 -6.78 5.60 -3.56
N ARG A 77 -7.54 4.90 -4.39
CA ARG A 77 -8.25 3.72 -3.91
C ARG A 77 -7.24 2.63 -3.56
N ALA A 78 -7.56 1.88 -2.52
CA ALA A 78 -6.74 0.73 -2.15
C ALA A 78 -6.68 -0.27 -3.31
N TRP A 79 -5.54 -0.89 -3.46
CA TRP A 79 -5.34 -1.94 -4.45
C TRP A 79 -5.57 -3.28 -3.78
N GLU A 80 -6.32 -4.16 -4.43
CA GLU A 80 -6.53 -5.52 -3.93
C GLU A 80 -5.47 -6.46 -4.46
N PHE A 81 -4.95 -7.30 -3.57
CA PHE A 81 -3.97 -8.32 -3.92
C PHE A 81 -4.54 -9.69 -3.61
N THR A 82 -4.18 -10.68 -4.44
CA THR A 82 -4.61 -12.06 -4.23
C THR A 82 -3.79 -12.70 -3.10
N ASP A 83 -4.31 -13.78 -2.55
CA ASP A 83 -3.58 -14.57 -1.56
C ASP A 83 -2.23 -15.02 -2.09
N GLN A 84 -2.18 -15.38 -3.37
CA GLN A 84 -0.95 -15.81 -4.00
C GLN A 84 0.08 -14.68 -4.10
N GLU A 85 -0.37 -13.48 -4.45
CA GLU A 85 0.52 -12.33 -4.53
C GLU A 85 1.12 -11.97 -3.17
N ILE A 86 0.34 -12.13 -2.11
CA ILE A 86 0.78 -11.87 -0.74
C ILE A 86 1.66 -13.01 -0.22
N GLY A 87 1.45 -14.24 -0.70
CA GLY A 87 2.25 -15.37 -0.29
C GLY A 87 1.72 -16.14 0.91
N VAL A 88 0.43 -15.99 1.24
CA VAL A 88 -0.16 -16.66 2.42
C VAL A 88 -0.72 -18.04 2.11
N THR A 89 -0.77 -18.45 0.86
CA THR A 89 -1.37 -19.72 0.45
C THR A 89 -0.66 -20.94 1.04
N ALA A 90 0.62 -20.78 1.42
CA ALA A 90 1.39 -21.87 2.02
C ALA A 90 1.58 -21.70 3.53
N LEU A 91 0.91 -20.72 4.15
CA LEU A 91 1.07 -20.44 5.58
C LEU A 91 -0.02 -21.13 6.38
N PRO A 92 0.31 -22.13 7.24
CA PRO A 92 -0.71 -22.90 7.98
C PRO A 92 -1.61 -22.04 8.86
N ALA A 93 -1.07 -20.97 9.43
CA ALA A 93 -1.86 -20.08 10.27
C ALA A 93 -3.02 -19.44 9.49
N TYR A 94 -2.81 -19.13 8.22
CA TYR A 94 -3.83 -18.56 7.36
C TYR A 94 -4.78 -19.63 6.81
N THR A 95 -4.22 -20.72 6.29
CA THR A 95 -5.01 -21.74 5.59
C THR A 95 -5.87 -22.56 6.55
N ARG A 96 -5.49 -22.61 7.82
CA ARG A 96 -6.24 -23.38 8.84
C ARG A 96 -7.57 -22.73 9.22
N TYR A 97 -7.68 -21.41 9.06
CA TYR A 97 -8.86 -20.66 9.49
C TYR A 97 -9.42 -19.81 8.36
N PRO A 98 -9.80 -20.42 7.23
CA PRO A 98 -10.20 -19.64 6.06
C PRO A 98 -11.44 -18.78 6.30
N GLU A 99 -12.33 -19.19 7.20
CA GLU A 99 -13.55 -18.45 7.48
C GLU A 99 -13.30 -17.11 8.16
N LEU A 100 -12.15 -16.93 8.79
CA LEU A 100 -11.83 -15.66 9.44
C LEU A 100 -11.62 -14.53 8.42
N PHE A 101 -11.25 -14.90 7.20
CA PHE A 101 -10.92 -13.94 6.16
C PHE A 101 -11.94 -13.95 5.02
N ASP A 102 -13.05 -14.65 5.20
CA ASP A 102 -14.04 -14.79 4.16
C ASP A 102 -14.61 -13.43 3.76
N GLY A 103 -14.53 -13.12 2.48
CA GLY A 103 -14.98 -11.85 1.94
C GLY A 103 -14.00 -10.69 2.05
N ALA A 104 -13.02 -10.77 2.95
CA ALA A 104 -12.00 -9.72 3.06
C ALA A 104 -10.95 -9.88 1.97
N ARG A 105 -10.39 -8.76 1.54
CA ARG A 105 -9.32 -8.73 0.55
C ARG A 105 -8.06 -8.13 1.16
N TRP A 106 -6.91 -8.56 0.65
CA TRP A 106 -5.64 -7.93 0.99
C TRP A 106 -5.57 -6.59 0.28
N ILE A 107 -5.42 -5.53 1.06
CA ILE A 107 -5.35 -4.19 0.47
C ILE A 107 -4.06 -3.51 0.87
N TRP A 108 -3.58 -2.68 -0.03
CA TRP A 108 -2.41 -1.83 0.16
C TRP A 108 -2.49 -0.73 -0.90
N THR A 109 -1.42 0.01 -1.08
CA THR A 109 -1.25 0.81 -2.29
C THR A 109 -0.90 -0.12 -3.44
N GLN A 110 -0.71 0.41 -4.64
CA GLN A 110 -0.34 -0.43 -5.78
C GLN A 110 1.06 -1.02 -5.69
N ASN A 111 1.88 -0.64 -4.72
CA ASN A 111 3.25 -1.14 -4.60
C ASN A 111 3.53 -1.66 -3.21
N LEU A 112 3.55 -3.00 -3.06
CA LEU A 112 3.82 -3.67 -1.78
C LEU A 112 5.28 -3.55 -1.37
N VAL A 113 6.18 -3.32 -2.31
CA VAL A 113 7.63 -3.37 -2.05
C VAL A 113 8.15 -2.00 -1.63
N LEU A 114 7.79 -0.96 -2.36
CA LEU A 114 8.35 0.36 -2.16
C LEU A 114 7.56 1.23 -1.19
N ASP A 115 6.24 1.03 -1.11
CA ASP A 115 5.38 1.82 -0.23
C ASP A 115 5.40 1.21 1.16
N ASN A 116 6.09 1.86 2.09
CA ASN A 116 6.42 1.25 3.37
C ASN A 116 5.67 1.81 4.56
N VAL A 117 5.13 3.00 4.47
CA VAL A 117 4.20 3.54 5.48
C VAL A 117 2.92 3.91 4.75
N VAL A 118 1.90 3.14 4.98
CA VAL A 118 0.62 3.29 4.27
C VAL A 118 -0.48 3.49 5.29
N ILE A 119 -1.32 4.46 5.04
CA ILE A 119 -2.53 4.67 5.82
C ILE A 119 -3.71 4.29 4.94
N ALA A 120 -4.52 3.35 5.44
CA ALA A 120 -5.74 2.96 4.80
C ALA A 120 -6.92 3.54 5.57
N ARG A 121 -7.89 4.10 4.83
CA ARG A 121 -9.05 4.74 5.41
C ARG A 121 -10.33 4.28 4.74
N LYS A 122 -11.36 4.15 5.53
CA LYS A 122 -12.72 3.98 5.05
C LYS A 122 -13.66 4.72 5.99
N THR A 123 -14.53 5.54 5.44
CA THR A 123 -15.59 6.16 6.21
C THR A 123 -16.77 5.19 6.28
N VAL A 124 -17.17 4.87 7.48
CA VAL A 124 -18.30 3.96 7.74
C VAL A 124 -19.45 4.82 8.26
N ARG A 125 -20.62 4.61 7.67
CA ARG A 125 -21.83 5.36 8.02
C ARG A 125 -22.91 4.43 8.57
#